data_8f9c39d07ca59fc00025db6b704e161f
#
_entry.id   8f9c39d07ca59fc00025db6b704e161f
#
_cell.length_a   1.000
_cell.length_b   1.000
_cell.length_c   1.000
_cell.angle_alpha   90.00
_cell.angle_beta   90.00
_cell.angle_gamma   90.00
#
_symmetry.space_group_name_H-M   'P 1'
#
loop_
_entity.id
_entity.type
_entity.pdbx_description
1 polymer ?
#
loop_
_entity_poly.entity_id
_entity_poly.type
_entity_poly.pdbx_seq_one_letter_code
_entity_poly.pdbx_strand_id
1 'polypeptide(L)'
;MSSIPRSNVRKTLRLLPLPLCIAFSLSAQAADDIPEDWGLCPIEDAVPAFSPEIAPNEGLTITPSADRTGQATDIDGDTLDGTDGQVMNLSGNVLLRRGDQVLSTDRLSYDQDKETYTAEGSVRYQDRGMRLIAARANGDQAKDTHELEDIKYQLTRRRGNGGAERIQMHGDVGSLLGSTYSTCPPDARRWELRAQRIDVNTEEGMGTARNATLRVGNIP
;
A
#
# COMPACT_ATOMS: atom_id res chain seq x y z
N MET A 1 -36.39 -76.38 -42.34
CA MET A 1 -35.60 -77.40 -41.72
C MET A 1 -34.24 -77.36 -42.39
N SER A 2 -33.24 -76.76 -41.74
CA SER A 2 -31.85 -76.94 -42.15
C SER A 2 -30.97 -76.45 -41.03
N SER A 3 -30.28 -77.32 -40.37
CA SER A 3 -29.42 -77.11 -39.22
C SER A 3 -28.04 -76.63 -39.70
N ILE A 4 -27.49 -75.56 -39.03
CA ILE A 4 -26.17 -75.07 -39.27
C ILE A 4 -25.25 -75.55 -38.13
N PRO A 5 -24.09 -76.09 -38.37
CA PRO A 5 -23.18 -76.56 -37.31
C PRO A 5 -22.36 -75.44 -36.71
N ARG A 6 -22.21 -75.49 -35.38
CA ARG A 6 -21.31 -74.64 -34.60
C ARG A 6 -19.87 -75.03 -34.78
N SER A 7 -19.03 -74.10 -35.29
CA SER A 7 -17.57 -74.28 -35.29
C SER A 7 -17.01 -73.52 -34.02
N ASN A 8 -16.39 -74.29 -33.14
CA ASN A 8 -15.61 -73.83 -32.02
C ASN A 8 -14.21 -73.35 -32.49
N VAL A 9 -14.01 -72.05 -32.54
CA VAL A 9 -12.67 -71.50 -32.71
C VAL A 9 -12.13 -71.07 -31.34
N ARG A 10 -11.27 -71.90 -30.79
CA ARG A 10 -10.46 -71.60 -29.61
C ARG A 10 -9.37 -70.60 -30.03
N LYS A 11 -9.55 -69.31 -29.71
CA LYS A 11 -8.47 -68.32 -29.79
C LYS A 11 -7.64 -68.38 -28.53
N THR A 12 -6.44 -68.91 -28.63
CA THR A 12 -5.41 -68.80 -27.60
C THR A 12 -4.91 -67.38 -27.51
N LEU A 13 -5.30 -66.68 -26.42
CA LEU A 13 -4.79 -65.34 -26.12
C LEU A 13 -3.37 -65.47 -25.57
N ARG A 14 -2.37 -65.13 -26.40
CA ARG A 14 -0.98 -64.96 -25.94
C ARG A 14 -0.87 -63.69 -25.13
N LEU A 15 -0.71 -63.83 -23.82
CA LEU A 15 -0.32 -62.73 -22.96
C LEU A 15 1.11 -62.29 -23.29
N LEU A 16 1.27 -61.16 -23.93
CA LEU A 16 2.53 -60.44 -23.96
C LEU A 16 2.80 -59.85 -22.55
N PRO A 17 4.04 -59.96 -22.05
CA PRO A 17 4.38 -59.26 -20.82
C PRO A 17 4.31 -57.74 -21.05
N LEU A 18 3.42 -57.07 -20.35
CA LEU A 18 3.42 -55.62 -20.25
C LEU A 18 4.75 -55.18 -19.60
N PRO A 19 5.52 -54.27 -20.22
CA PRO A 19 6.59 -53.60 -19.51
C PRO A 19 5.96 -52.78 -18.38
N LEU A 20 6.39 -53.09 -17.17
CA LEU A 20 6.05 -52.31 -15.96
C LEU A 20 6.69 -50.92 -16.11
N CYS A 21 6.00 -50.00 -16.79
CA CYS A 21 6.32 -48.60 -16.73
C CYS A 21 6.00 -48.14 -15.33
N ILE A 22 7.01 -48.13 -14.46
CA ILE A 22 6.99 -47.36 -13.22
C ILE A 22 6.85 -45.91 -13.65
N ALA A 23 5.60 -45.45 -13.71
CA ALA A 23 5.31 -44.03 -13.73
C ALA A 23 5.77 -43.49 -12.36
N PHE A 24 7.00 -43.00 -12.29
CA PHE A 24 7.36 -41.98 -11.32
C PHE A 24 6.42 -40.81 -11.63
N SER A 25 5.28 -40.74 -10.97
CA SER A 25 4.58 -39.52 -10.76
C SER A 25 5.53 -38.62 -9.94
N LEU A 26 6.38 -37.88 -10.65
CA LEU A 26 6.88 -36.63 -10.14
C LEU A 26 5.60 -35.83 -9.84
N SER A 27 5.14 -35.89 -8.61
CA SER A 27 4.35 -34.83 -8.04
C SER A 27 5.23 -33.58 -8.15
N ALA A 28 5.06 -32.85 -9.23
CA ALA A 28 5.41 -31.45 -9.25
C ALA A 28 4.54 -30.84 -8.13
N GLN A 29 5.07 -30.85 -6.92
CA GLN A 29 4.71 -29.85 -5.95
C GLN A 29 5.12 -28.56 -6.65
N ALA A 30 4.15 -27.92 -7.30
CA ALA A 30 4.24 -26.52 -7.58
C ALA A 30 4.45 -25.91 -6.19
N ALA A 31 5.68 -25.57 -5.90
CA ALA A 31 5.99 -24.76 -4.76
C ALA A 31 5.21 -23.46 -4.98
N ASP A 32 4.13 -23.29 -4.23
CA ASP A 32 3.46 -22.00 -4.06
C ASP A 32 4.34 -21.01 -3.26
N ASP A 33 5.61 -21.29 -3.12
CA ASP A 33 6.64 -20.38 -2.66
C ASP A 33 7.14 -19.54 -3.86
N ILE A 34 6.30 -18.63 -4.31
CA ILE A 34 6.80 -17.43 -4.96
C ILE A 34 7.59 -16.71 -3.84
N PRO A 35 8.92 -16.59 -3.96
CA PRO A 35 9.69 -15.88 -2.93
C PRO A 35 9.06 -14.51 -2.76
N GLU A 36 8.69 -14.13 -1.52
CA GLU A 36 8.01 -12.87 -1.23
C GLU A 36 8.73 -11.63 -1.78
N ASP A 37 9.99 -11.75 -2.11
CA ASP A 37 10.84 -10.65 -2.57
C ASP A 37 11.44 -10.84 -3.97
N TRP A 38 11.20 -11.95 -4.66
CA TRP A 38 11.84 -12.30 -5.92
C TRP A 38 13.38 -12.17 -5.88
N GLY A 39 13.98 -12.11 -4.68
CA GLY A 39 15.40 -11.88 -4.48
C GLY A 39 15.92 -10.53 -5.01
N LEU A 40 15.02 -9.60 -5.40
CA LEU A 40 15.39 -8.31 -5.98
C LEU A 40 15.66 -7.24 -4.93
N CYS A 41 14.91 -7.24 -3.83
CA CYS A 41 15.00 -6.22 -2.79
C CYS A 41 14.92 -6.85 -1.39
N PRO A 42 15.69 -6.34 -0.41
CA PRO A 42 15.50 -6.67 0.99
C PRO A 42 14.09 -6.32 1.49
N ILE A 43 13.60 -7.07 2.48
CA ILE A 43 12.33 -6.77 3.15
C ILE A 43 12.60 -5.79 4.29
N GLU A 44 12.51 -4.51 3.99
CA GLU A 44 12.76 -3.45 4.95
C GLU A 44 11.81 -2.28 4.69
N ASP A 45 11.24 -1.72 5.76
CA ASP A 45 10.34 -0.58 5.69
C ASP A 45 11.12 0.73 5.54
N ALA A 46 10.81 1.51 4.51
CA ALA A 46 11.38 2.84 4.29
C ALA A 46 10.86 3.88 5.32
N VAL A 47 9.65 3.68 5.83
CA VAL A 47 9.04 4.47 6.89
C VAL A 47 8.58 3.52 8.00
N PRO A 48 9.26 3.50 9.15
CA PRO A 48 8.88 2.65 10.28
C PRO A 48 7.48 2.98 10.81
N ALA A 49 6.81 1.98 11.40
CA ALA A 49 5.58 2.21 12.14
C ALA A 49 5.86 3.09 13.38
N PHE A 50 4.99 4.04 13.64
CA PHE A 50 5.05 4.86 14.85
C PHE A 50 3.81 4.68 15.74
N SER A 51 2.76 4.05 15.25
CA SER A 51 1.61 3.63 16.03
C SER A 51 1.41 2.11 15.92
N PRO A 52 1.79 1.34 16.96
CA PRO A 52 1.66 -0.11 16.94
C PRO A 52 0.19 -0.59 17.00
N GLU A 53 -0.73 0.28 17.43
CA GLU A 53 -2.16 -0.02 17.53
C GLU A 53 -2.81 -0.20 16.15
N ILE A 54 -2.18 0.36 15.11
CA ILE A 54 -2.65 0.25 13.73
C ILE A 54 -1.88 -0.84 13.02
N ALA A 55 -2.39 -2.06 13.07
CA ALA A 55 -1.84 -3.14 12.28
C ALA A 55 -2.10 -2.91 10.78
N PRO A 56 -1.15 -3.26 9.90
CA PRO A 56 -1.40 -3.29 8.46
C PRO A 56 -2.59 -4.19 8.14
N ASN A 57 -3.40 -3.82 7.17
CA ASN A 57 -4.44 -4.70 6.66
C ASN A 57 -3.78 -5.91 5.97
N GLU A 58 -4.03 -7.11 6.45
CA GLU A 58 -3.60 -8.36 5.81
C GLU A 58 -4.41 -8.68 4.53
N GLY A 59 -5.52 -7.98 4.29
CA GLY A 59 -6.39 -8.18 3.14
C GLY A 59 -6.24 -7.14 2.03
N LEU A 60 -6.85 -7.41 0.87
CA LEU A 60 -6.85 -6.51 -0.29
C LEU A 60 -7.86 -5.35 -0.18
N THR A 61 -8.66 -5.28 0.87
CA THR A 61 -9.67 -4.23 1.06
C THR A 61 -9.05 -2.99 1.69
N ILE A 62 -9.09 -1.86 0.99
CA ILE A 62 -8.84 -0.54 1.54
C ILE A 62 -10.08 -0.19 2.37
N THR A 63 -9.91 0.34 3.58
CA THR A 63 -11.04 0.97 4.27
C THR A 63 -11.37 2.25 3.50
N PRO A 64 -12.54 2.36 2.87
CA PRO A 64 -12.89 3.56 2.11
C PRO A 64 -12.87 4.80 3.01
N SER A 65 -12.50 5.95 2.45
CA SER A 65 -12.55 7.24 3.17
C SER A 65 -13.95 7.54 3.73
N ALA A 66 -14.99 7.05 3.05
CA ALA A 66 -16.39 7.14 3.48
C ALA A 66 -16.66 6.53 4.86
N ASP A 67 -15.99 5.44 5.23
CA ASP A 67 -16.16 4.80 6.55
C ASP A 67 -15.56 5.63 7.69
N ARG A 68 -14.75 6.64 7.37
CA ARG A 68 -14.14 7.58 8.32
C ARG A 68 -15.02 8.81 8.57
N THR A 69 -16.01 9.02 7.72
CA THR A 69 -16.96 10.15 7.83
C THR A 69 -17.81 10.01 9.09
N GLY A 70 -17.85 11.07 9.91
CA GLY A 70 -18.63 11.07 11.16
C GLY A 70 -17.96 10.36 12.34
N GLN A 71 -16.74 9.84 12.21
CA GLN A 71 -15.97 9.37 13.37
C GLN A 71 -15.42 10.56 14.16
N ALA A 72 -15.45 10.44 15.48
CA ALA A 72 -14.86 11.46 16.36
C ALA A 72 -13.34 11.57 16.12
N THR A 73 -12.83 12.77 16.23
CA THR A 73 -11.40 13.05 16.19
C THR A 73 -10.95 13.39 17.61
N ASP A 74 -10.06 12.55 18.15
CA ASP A 74 -9.40 12.83 19.43
C ASP A 74 -8.07 13.54 19.15
N ILE A 75 -7.82 14.62 19.86
CA ILE A 75 -6.59 15.41 19.72
C ILE A 75 -5.96 15.58 21.09
N ASP A 76 -4.72 15.13 21.23
CA ASP A 76 -3.88 15.28 22.42
C ASP A 76 -2.69 16.19 22.10
N GLY A 77 -2.17 16.89 23.10
CA GLY A 77 -0.97 17.73 22.99
C GLY A 77 -0.56 18.27 24.34
N ASP A 78 0.70 18.68 24.47
CA ASP A 78 1.21 19.20 25.75
C ASP A 78 0.61 20.54 26.11
N THR A 79 0.30 21.38 25.10
CA THR A 79 -0.29 22.71 25.27
C THR A 79 -1.39 22.94 24.26
N LEU A 80 -2.50 23.49 24.72
CA LEU A 80 -3.60 23.97 23.89
C LEU A 80 -3.82 25.47 24.19
N ASP A 81 -3.74 26.27 23.14
CA ASP A 81 -4.04 27.71 23.19
C ASP A 81 -5.04 28.04 22.10
N GLY A 82 -6.09 28.76 22.46
CA GLY A 82 -7.16 29.13 21.54
C GLY A 82 -8.42 29.56 22.25
N THR A 83 -9.39 29.97 21.45
CA THR A 83 -10.74 30.36 21.90
C THR A 83 -11.74 29.42 21.24
N ASP A 84 -12.71 28.93 21.99
CA ASP A 84 -13.80 28.08 21.47
C ASP A 84 -14.49 28.74 20.27
N GLY A 85 -14.70 27.95 19.21
CA GLY A 85 -15.27 28.43 17.96
C GLY A 85 -14.32 29.24 17.07
N GLN A 86 -13.01 29.22 17.34
CA GLN A 86 -11.99 29.93 16.56
C GLN A 86 -10.81 29.01 16.22
N VAL A 87 -9.64 29.59 16.09
CA VAL A 87 -8.40 28.86 15.84
C VAL A 87 -7.87 28.27 17.15
N MET A 88 -7.66 26.96 17.15
CA MET A 88 -6.96 26.24 18.23
C MET A 88 -5.54 25.94 17.80
N ASN A 89 -4.56 26.24 18.66
CA ASN A 89 -3.17 25.92 18.44
C ASN A 89 -2.71 24.92 19.50
N LEU A 90 -2.27 23.75 19.04
CA LEU A 90 -1.69 22.73 19.89
C LEU A 90 -0.19 22.66 19.62
N SER A 91 0.58 22.45 20.67
CA SER A 91 2.02 22.29 20.56
C SER A 91 2.57 21.28 21.56
N GLY A 92 3.66 20.63 21.16
CA GLY A 92 4.33 19.57 21.90
C GLY A 92 3.59 18.24 21.81
N ASN A 93 4.24 17.25 21.23
CA ASN A 93 3.73 15.87 21.13
C ASN A 93 2.28 15.76 20.66
N VAL A 94 1.90 16.61 19.69
CA VAL A 94 0.53 16.62 19.18
C VAL A 94 0.22 15.29 18.50
N LEU A 95 -0.90 14.69 18.90
CA LEU A 95 -1.38 13.42 18.40
C LEU A 95 -2.87 13.50 18.09
N LEU A 96 -3.21 13.24 16.84
CA LEU A 96 -4.58 13.22 16.34
C LEU A 96 -4.95 11.80 15.95
N ARG A 97 -6.07 11.30 16.44
CA ARG A 97 -6.62 10.00 16.11
C ARG A 97 -8.03 10.14 15.57
N ARG A 98 -8.30 9.46 14.45
CA ARG A 98 -9.62 9.36 13.85
C ARG A 98 -9.78 7.98 13.20
N GLY A 99 -10.52 7.10 13.85
CA GLY A 99 -10.69 5.75 13.37
C GLY A 99 -9.36 5.00 13.26
N ASP A 100 -8.99 4.63 12.03
CA ASP A 100 -7.72 3.96 11.73
C ASP A 100 -6.59 4.93 11.34
N GLN A 101 -6.81 6.24 11.46
CA GLN A 101 -5.84 7.28 11.13
C GLN A 101 -5.17 7.80 12.40
N VAL A 102 -3.86 7.93 12.35
CA VAL A 102 -3.07 8.61 13.38
C VAL A 102 -2.15 9.61 12.70
N LEU A 103 -2.21 10.87 13.15
CA LEU A 103 -1.28 11.91 12.77
C LEU A 103 -0.54 12.40 14.02
N SER A 104 0.77 12.50 13.93
CA SER A 104 1.62 13.10 14.96
C SER A 104 2.39 14.27 14.37
N THR A 105 2.54 15.36 15.16
CA THR A 105 3.26 16.57 14.75
C THR A 105 3.74 17.36 15.97
N ASP A 106 4.68 18.27 15.76
CA ASP A 106 5.15 19.14 16.84
C ASP A 106 4.16 20.31 17.09
N ARG A 107 3.48 20.78 16.06
CA ARG A 107 2.50 21.86 16.11
C ARG A 107 1.32 21.59 15.19
N LEU A 108 0.12 21.87 15.68
CA LEU A 108 -1.12 21.82 14.92
C LEU A 108 -1.92 23.09 15.15
N SER A 109 -2.28 23.77 14.07
CA SER A 109 -3.26 24.86 14.09
C SER A 109 -4.53 24.38 13.41
N TYR A 110 -5.68 24.51 14.05
CA TYR A 110 -6.98 24.09 13.55
C TYR A 110 -7.98 25.24 13.64
N ASP A 111 -8.56 25.63 12.51
CA ASP A 111 -9.64 26.61 12.42
C ASP A 111 -10.97 25.87 12.37
N GLN A 112 -11.74 25.95 13.43
CA GLN A 112 -13.01 25.21 13.57
C GLN A 112 -14.10 25.72 12.62
N ASP A 113 -14.14 27.05 12.39
CA ASP A 113 -15.16 27.63 11.52
C ASP A 113 -14.95 27.24 10.04
N LYS A 114 -13.69 27.12 9.63
CA LYS A 114 -13.33 26.79 8.25
C LYS A 114 -13.04 25.31 8.05
N GLU A 115 -12.97 24.53 9.13
CA GLU A 115 -12.55 23.13 9.13
C GLU A 115 -11.18 22.92 8.45
N THR A 116 -10.25 23.88 8.61
CA THR A 116 -8.92 23.82 8.02
C THR A 116 -7.85 23.58 9.08
N TYR A 117 -6.80 22.86 8.70
CA TYR A 117 -5.68 22.63 9.60
C TYR A 117 -4.33 22.87 8.92
N THR A 118 -3.34 23.16 9.76
CA THR A 118 -1.92 23.17 9.40
C THR A 118 -1.13 22.44 10.46
N ALA A 119 -0.36 21.43 10.06
CA ALA A 119 0.53 20.64 10.89
C ALA A 119 1.98 20.89 10.47
N GLU A 120 2.85 21.21 11.43
CA GLU A 120 4.25 21.57 11.20
C GLU A 120 5.18 20.87 12.19
N GLY A 121 6.34 20.50 11.70
CA GLY A 121 7.41 19.87 12.45
C GLY A 121 7.13 18.39 12.70
N SER A 122 8.06 17.54 12.22
CA SER A 122 8.01 16.09 12.41
C SER A 122 6.67 15.45 12.09
N VAL A 123 5.97 15.94 11.04
CA VAL A 123 4.67 15.41 10.65
C VAL A 123 4.79 13.95 10.28
N ARG A 124 4.03 13.09 10.96
CA ARG A 124 3.95 11.65 10.69
C ARG A 124 2.49 11.25 10.59
N TYR A 125 2.16 10.49 9.58
CA TYR A 125 0.82 9.94 9.39
C TYR A 125 0.92 8.43 9.20
N GLN A 126 -0.01 7.71 9.80
CA GLN A 126 -0.15 6.27 9.64
C GLN A 126 -1.63 5.90 9.57
N ASP A 127 -1.94 5.04 8.62
CA ASP A 127 -3.17 4.26 8.60
C ASP A 127 -2.85 2.79 8.25
N ARG A 128 -3.88 1.98 8.00
CA ARG A 128 -3.70 0.56 7.66
C ARG A 128 -3.03 0.32 6.31
N GLY A 129 -3.04 1.29 5.42
CA GLY A 129 -2.54 1.17 4.04
C GLY A 129 -1.25 1.92 3.77
N MET A 130 -0.93 2.92 4.59
CA MET A 130 0.16 3.84 4.33
C MET A 130 0.78 4.38 5.61
N ARG A 131 2.07 4.69 5.53
CA ARG A 131 2.82 5.50 6.50
C ARG A 131 3.52 6.60 5.74
N LEU A 132 3.58 7.78 6.30
CA LEU A 132 4.36 8.86 5.73
C LEU A 132 4.99 9.76 6.79
N ILE A 133 6.04 10.44 6.37
CA ILE A 133 6.72 11.53 7.09
C ILE A 133 6.71 12.72 6.15
N ALA A 134 6.37 13.90 6.66
CA ALA A 134 6.35 15.13 5.89
C ALA A 134 6.94 16.29 6.70
N ALA A 135 7.40 17.33 6.03
CA ALA A 135 7.83 18.56 6.69
C ALA A 135 6.62 19.40 7.16
N ARG A 136 5.57 19.40 6.34
CA ARG A 136 4.32 20.13 6.59
C ARG A 136 3.14 19.38 6.00
N ALA A 137 1.98 19.53 6.64
CA ALA A 137 0.69 19.13 6.08
C ALA A 137 -0.34 20.24 6.34
N ASN A 138 -1.19 20.50 5.37
CA ASN A 138 -2.33 21.40 5.51
C ASN A 138 -3.53 20.79 4.75
N GLY A 139 -4.73 21.14 5.18
CA GLY A 139 -5.93 20.64 4.57
C GLY A 139 -7.19 21.39 4.94
N ASP A 140 -8.22 21.14 4.16
CA ASP A 140 -9.59 21.58 4.34
C ASP A 140 -10.45 20.32 4.43
N GLN A 141 -10.95 20.04 5.63
CA GLN A 141 -11.74 18.84 5.91
C GLN A 141 -13.14 18.91 5.30
N ALA A 142 -13.70 20.13 5.18
CA ALA A 142 -15.00 20.32 4.56
C ALA A 142 -14.97 20.00 3.06
N LYS A 143 -13.82 20.20 2.41
CA LYS A 143 -13.61 19.91 0.98
C LYS A 143 -12.88 18.60 0.73
N ASP A 144 -12.46 17.90 1.79
CA ASP A 144 -11.61 16.70 1.72
C ASP A 144 -10.35 16.92 0.86
N THR A 145 -9.69 18.08 1.08
CA THR A 145 -8.45 18.41 0.37
C THR A 145 -7.28 18.48 1.34
N HIS A 146 -6.17 17.87 0.93
CA HIS A 146 -4.95 17.79 1.71
C HIS A 146 -3.73 18.07 0.85
N GLU A 147 -2.79 18.86 1.37
CA GLU A 147 -1.50 19.11 0.74
C GLU A 147 -0.40 18.81 1.75
N LEU A 148 0.62 18.06 1.30
CA LEU A 148 1.78 17.72 2.09
C LEU A 148 3.05 18.11 1.33
N GLU A 149 4.12 18.45 2.06
CA GLU A 149 5.41 18.87 1.50
C GLU A 149 6.56 18.02 2.05
N ASP A 150 7.56 17.76 1.20
CA ASP A 150 8.79 17.01 1.52
C ASP A 150 8.49 15.64 2.14
N ILE A 151 7.83 14.79 1.36
CA ILE A 151 7.25 13.55 1.84
C ILE A 151 8.18 12.37 1.60
N LYS A 152 8.26 11.47 2.59
CA LYS A 152 8.65 10.06 2.44
C LYS A 152 7.47 9.19 2.79
N TYR A 153 7.18 8.19 1.97
CA TYR A 153 6.03 7.32 2.19
C TYR A 153 6.38 5.85 2.04
N GLN A 154 5.58 5.02 2.72
CA GLN A 154 5.58 3.57 2.65
C GLN A 154 4.14 3.09 2.47
N LEU A 155 3.87 2.37 1.39
CA LEU A 155 2.62 1.65 1.19
C LEU A 155 2.77 0.27 1.85
N THR A 156 2.03 0.03 2.94
CA THR A 156 2.19 -1.17 3.76
C THR A 156 1.75 -2.44 3.03
N ARG A 157 0.74 -2.34 2.17
CA ARG A 157 0.12 -3.49 1.47
C ARG A 157 0.90 -3.98 0.26
N ARG A 158 1.62 -3.10 -0.42
CA ARG A 158 2.33 -3.39 -1.69
C ARG A 158 3.84 -3.20 -1.57
N ARG A 159 4.34 -2.96 -0.36
CA ARG A 159 5.75 -2.65 -0.09
C ARG A 159 6.31 -1.50 -0.93
N GLY A 160 5.44 -0.74 -1.58
CA GLY A 160 5.83 0.43 -2.35
C GLY A 160 6.30 1.54 -1.42
N ASN A 161 7.42 2.18 -1.74
CA ASN A 161 7.94 3.30 -0.99
C ASN A 161 8.54 4.34 -1.93
N GLY A 162 8.70 5.55 -1.43
CA GLY A 162 9.28 6.63 -2.20
C GLY A 162 9.26 7.96 -1.47
N GLY A 163 9.46 9.00 -2.22
CA GLY A 163 9.30 10.38 -1.77
C GLY A 163 8.59 11.21 -2.81
N ALA A 164 8.14 12.39 -2.40
CA ALA A 164 7.61 13.42 -3.28
C ALA A 164 7.90 14.80 -2.70
N GLU A 165 8.12 15.78 -3.56
CA GLU A 165 8.25 17.18 -3.13
C GLU A 165 6.92 17.70 -2.59
N ARG A 166 5.81 17.30 -3.23
CA ARG A 166 4.46 17.67 -2.83
C ARG A 166 3.46 16.57 -3.16
N ILE A 167 2.51 16.36 -2.26
CA ILE A 167 1.32 15.54 -2.49
C ILE A 167 0.10 16.45 -2.36
N GLN A 168 -0.82 16.36 -3.32
CA GLN A 168 -2.11 17.04 -3.29
C GLN A 168 -3.20 15.98 -3.44
N MET A 169 -4.11 15.90 -2.48
CA MET A 169 -5.22 14.96 -2.46
C MET A 169 -6.54 15.70 -2.44
N HIS A 170 -7.54 15.13 -3.11
CA HIS A 170 -8.93 15.52 -3.03
C HIS A 170 -9.76 14.25 -3.01
N GLY A 171 -10.22 13.86 -1.83
CA GLY A 171 -10.80 12.55 -1.61
C GLY A 171 -9.84 11.43 -2.00
N ASP A 172 -10.32 10.52 -2.82
CA ASP A 172 -9.55 9.36 -3.29
C ASP A 172 -8.61 9.63 -4.47
N VAL A 173 -8.65 10.83 -5.05
CA VAL A 173 -7.78 11.20 -6.17
C VAL A 173 -6.73 12.20 -5.74
N GLY A 174 -5.54 12.09 -6.31
CA GLY A 174 -4.45 13.00 -5.98
C GLY A 174 -3.30 12.98 -6.95
N SER A 175 -2.32 13.80 -6.64
CA SER A 175 -1.09 13.96 -7.43
C SER A 175 0.12 14.04 -6.53
N LEU A 176 1.16 13.29 -6.90
CA LEU A 176 2.48 13.36 -6.32
C LEU A 176 3.41 14.08 -7.30
N LEU A 177 4.00 15.18 -6.90
CA LEU A 177 4.91 16.00 -7.72
C LEU A 177 6.35 15.73 -7.32
N GLY A 178 7.28 15.69 -8.29
CA GLY A 178 8.69 15.42 -8.05
C GLY A 178 8.88 14.07 -7.34
N SER A 179 8.21 13.02 -7.81
CA SER A 179 8.03 11.80 -7.02
C SER A 179 8.94 10.65 -7.47
N THR A 180 9.25 9.78 -6.51
CA THR A 180 9.93 8.50 -6.70
C THR A 180 9.07 7.36 -6.19
N TYR A 181 9.23 6.18 -6.79
CA TYR A 181 8.55 4.95 -6.35
C TYR A 181 9.47 3.74 -6.56
N SER A 182 9.50 2.86 -5.58
CA SER A 182 10.17 1.56 -5.67
C SER A 182 9.54 0.58 -4.68
N THR A 183 9.81 -0.71 -4.84
CA THR A 183 9.57 -1.73 -3.80
C THR A 183 10.84 -2.10 -3.04
N CYS A 184 11.99 -1.54 -3.43
CA CYS A 184 13.24 -1.69 -2.72
C CYS A 184 13.42 -0.60 -1.66
N PRO A 185 14.02 -0.88 -0.49
CA PRO A 185 14.31 0.14 0.51
C PRO A 185 15.29 1.18 -0.04
N PRO A 186 15.33 2.40 0.52
CA PRO A 186 16.09 3.52 -0.03
C PRO A 186 17.59 3.28 -0.20
N ASP A 187 18.19 2.50 0.69
CA ASP A 187 19.62 2.17 0.73
C ASP A 187 20.01 0.98 -0.16
N ALA A 188 19.02 0.18 -0.60
CA ALA A 188 19.23 -0.98 -1.46
C ALA A 188 18.40 -0.94 -2.75
N ARG A 189 18.26 0.23 -3.36
CA ARG A 189 17.49 0.47 -4.58
C ARG A 189 18.09 -0.25 -5.79
N ARG A 190 17.47 -1.34 -6.21
CA ARG A 190 17.79 -2.03 -7.46
C ARG A 190 16.99 -1.51 -8.64
N TRP A 191 15.84 -0.92 -8.38
CA TRP A 191 15.06 -0.22 -9.38
C TRP A 191 14.32 0.96 -8.74
N GLU A 192 14.04 1.98 -9.53
CA GLU A 192 13.34 3.18 -9.10
C GLU A 192 12.62 3.82 -10.28
N LEU A 193 11.36 4.13 -10.10
CA LEU A 193 10.60 5.00 -10.97
C LEU A 193 10.74 6.43 -10.45
N ARG A 194 11.17 7.35 -11.29
CA ARG A 194 11.14 8.80 -11.04
C ARG A 194 10.14 9.42 -12.00
N ALA A 195 9.29 10.29 -11.49
CA ALA A 195 8.30 10.96 -12.31
C ALA A 195 8.17 12.42 -11.89
N GLN A 196 7.97 13.30 -12.86
CA GLN A 196 7.64 14.68 -12.57
C GLN A 196 6.28 14.77 -11.88
N ARG A 197 5.35 13.87 -12.25
CA ARG A 197 4.03 13.78 -11.65
C ARG A 197 3.53 12.34 -11.70
N ILE A 198 2.93 11.89 -10.60
CA ILE A 198 2.13 10.65 -10.53
C ILE A 198 0.72 11.05 -10.11
N ASP A 199 -0.25 10.82 -10.97
CA ASP A 199 -1.67 10.93 -10.63
C ASP A 199 -2.14 9.60 -10.05
N VAL A 200 -2.82 9.62 -8.91
CA VAL A 200 -3.30 8.42 -8.21
C VAL A 200 -4.81 8.46 -8.01
N ASN A 201 -5.42 7.29 -8.08
CA ASN A 201 -6.76 7.03 -7.61
C ASN A 201 -6.66 5.88 -6.59
N THR A 202 -6.87 6.20 -5.31
CA THR A 202 -6.69 5.24 -4.21
C THR A 202 -7.83 4.22 -4.16
N GLU A 203 -9.05 4.60 -4.58
CA GLU A 203 -10.20 3.72 -4.66
C GLU A 203 -9.97 2.63 -5.72
N GLU A 204 -9.55 3.03 -6.92
CA GLU A 204 -9.24 2.10 -8.01
C GLU A 204 -7.90 1.39 -7.84
N GLY A 205 -7.04 1.88 -6.94
CA GLY A 205 -5.68 1.37 -6.75
C GLY A 205 -4.78 1.59 -7.95
N MET A 206 -5.06 2.64 -8.76
CA MET A 206 -4.35 2.97 -9.99
C MET A 206 -3.48 4.20 -9.83
N GLY A 207 -2.37 4.23 -10.58
CA GLY A 207 -1.49 5.38 -10.68
C GLY A 207 -1.00 5.57 -12.12
N THR A 208 -0.96 6.83 -12.58
CA THR A 208 -0.42 7.21 -13.88
C THR A 208 0.78 8.12 -13.70
N ALA A 209 1.96 7.66 -14.12
CA ALA A 209 3.18 8.45 -14.09
C ALA A 209 3.37 9.24 -15.38
N ARG A 210 3.75 10.54 -15.27
CA ARG A 210 4.03 11.43 -16.38
C ARG A 210 5.48 11.92 -16.32
N ASN A 211 6.12 12.02 -17.50
CA ASN A 211 7.53 12.36 -17.62
C ASN A 211 8.38 11.49 -16.68
N ALA A 212 8.21 10.18 -16.85
CA ALA A 212 8.74 9.17 -15.97
C ALA A 212 10.00 8.52 -16.55
N THR A 213 10.94 8.22 -15.69
CA THR A 213 12.15 7.44 -15.98
C THR A 213 12.18 6.24 -15.06
N LEU A 214 12.28 5.05 -15.62
CA LEU A 214 12.53 3.82 -14.88
C LEU A 214 14.02 3.52 -14.90
N ARG A 215 14.65 3.49 -13.74
CA ARG A 215 16.02 3.08 -13.55
C ARG A 215 16.10 1.67 -13.02
N VAL A 216 16.90 0.80 -13.63
CA VAL A 216 17.13 -0.58 -13.16
C VAL A 216 18.64 -0.79 -13.01
N GLY A 217 19.10 -1.05 -11.80
CA GLY A 217 20.51 -1.11 -11.47
C GLY A 217 21.22 0.21 -11.80
N ASN A 218 22.26 0.14 -12.60
CA ASN A 218 23.01 1.29 -13.07
C ASN A 218 22.57 1.78 -14.47
N ILE A 219 21.53 1.21 -15.02
CA ILE A 219 20.99 1.54 -16.34
C ILE A 219 19.82 2.51 -16.14
N PRO A 220 19.87 3.71 -16.75
CA PRO A 220 18.77 4.65 -16.70
C PRO A 220 17.64 4.24 -17.63
#